data_4e090efe109f51badd1d36ab71692b23
#
_entry.id   4e090efe109f51badd1d36ab71692b23
#
_cell.length_a   1.000
_cell.length_b   1.000
_cell.length_c   1.000
_cell.angle_alpha   90.00
_cell.angle_beta   90.00
_cell.angle_gamma   90.00
#
_symmetry.space_group_name_H-M   'P 1'
#
loop_
_entity.id
_entity.type
_entity.pdbx_description
1 polymer ?
#
loop_
_entity_poly.entity_id
_entity_poly.type
_entity_poly.pdbx_seq_one_letter_code
_entity_poly.pdbx_strand_id
1 'polypeptide(L)'
;MAKKNDPLFTSFFIELYPEFYQKLKTVQPNLTLVEQKVCFYLKLKFTTKEIAECTFVSVKAIQNRKNRLRKRLYIETDVDIYIWIDQL
;
A
#
# COMPACT_ATOMS: atom_id res chain seq x y z
N MET A 1 -12.60 -8.89 6.05
CA MET A 1 -12.03 -9.09 4.71
C MET A 1 -11.70 -7.76 4.06
N ALA A 2 -10.62 -7.75 3.28
CA ALA A 2 -10.10 -6.51 2.71
C ALA A 2 -10.82 -6.09 1.43
N LYS A 3 -12.06 -6.51 1.22
CA LYS A 3 -12.83 -6.18 0.03
C LYS A 3 -13.71 -4.97 0.27
N LYS A 4 -14.10 -4.30 -0.81
CA LYS A 4 -15.09 -3.22 -0.79
C LYS A 4 -14.67 -2.01 0.03
N ASN A 5 -13.37 -1.71 0.07
CA ASN A 5 -12.91 -0.55 0.83
C ASN A 5 -13.39 -0.55 2.28
N ASP A 6 -13.44 -1.73 2.88
CA ASP A 6 -13.92 -1.89 4.24
C ASP A 6 -13.12 -0.99 5.19
N PRO A 7 -13.77 -0.05 5.90
CA PRO A 7 -13.05 0.83 6.81
C PRO A 7 -12.38 0.07 7.96
N LEU A 8 -12.85 -1.12 8.28
CA LEU A 8 -12.24 -1.95 9.31
C LEU A 8 -10.91 -2.55 8.85
N PHE A 9 -10.67 -2.63 7.56
CA PHE A 9 -9.43 -3.18 7.04
C PHE A 9 -8.22 -2.42 7.57
N THR A 10 -8.26 -1.09 7.52
CA THR A 10 -7.15 -0.28 7.99
C THR A 10 -6.87 -0.51 9.47
N SER A 11 -7.93 -0.55 10.29
CA SER A 11 -7.79 -0.79 11.73
C SER A 11 -7.19 -2.16 12.02
N PHE A 12 -7.69 -3.20 11.35
CA PHE A 12 -7.16 -4.54 11.53
C PHE A 12 -5.71 -4.63 11.09
N PHE A 13 -5.39 -4.00 9.97
CA PHE A 13 -4.02 -4.04 9.46
C PHE A 13 -3.05 -3.41 10.46
N ILE A 14 -3.41 -2.25 11.01
CA ILE A 14 -2.55 -1.55 11.97
C ILE A 14 -2.36 -2.40 13.23
N GLU A 15 -3.40 -3.09 13.69
CA GLU A 15 -3.30 -3.99 14.83
C GLU A 15 -2.36 -5.17 14.56
N LEU A 16 -2.42 -5.74 13.36
CA LEU A 16 -1.61 -6.90 13.01
C LEU A 16 -0.17 -6.55 12.69
N TYR A 17 0.06 -5.37 12.15
CA TYR A 17 1.38 -4.93 11.69
C TYR A 17 1.73 -3.54 12.22
N PRO A 18 1.77 -3.37 13.55
CA PRO A 18 2.01 -2.04 14.13
C PRO A 18 3.40 -1.50 13.79
N GLU A 19 4.41 -2.36 13.73
CA GLU A 19 5.77 -1.93 13.43
C GLU A 19 5.88 -1.44 11.99
N PHE A 20 5.27 -2.15 11.06
CA PHE A 20 5.26 -1.74 9.66
C PHE A 20 4.60 -0.36 9.51
N TYR A 21 3.45 -0.18 10.16
CA TYR A 21 2.73 1.08 10.11
C TYR A 21 3.58 2.23 10.65
N GLN A 22 4.25 2.02 11.78
CA GLN A 22 5.11 3.05 12.36
C GLN A 22 6.29 3.39 11.46
N LYS A 23 6.93 2.38 10.90
CA LYS A 23 8.05 2.60 9.99
C LYS A 23 7.62 3.34 8.73
N LEU A 24 6.48 2.98 8.18
CA LEU A 24 5.94 3.66 7.00
C LEU A 24 5.70 5.14 7.28
N LYS A 25 5.11 5.46 8.41
CA LYS A 25 4.85 6.84 8.81
C LYS A 25 6.14 7.61 9.08
N THR A 26 7.15 6.93 9.54
CA THR A 26 8.47 7.56 9.76
C THR A 26 9.13 7.90 8.43
N VAL A 27 9.05 7.00 7.46
CA VAL A 27 9.65 7.22 6.14
C VAL A 27 8.93 8.33 5.38
N GLN A 28 7.59 8.32 5.42
CA GLN A 28 6.81 9.34 4.72
C GLN A 28 5.55 9.66 5.52
N PRO A 29 5.63 10.66 6.42
CA PRO A 29 4.49 11.01 7.26
C PRO A 29 3.33 11.65 6.50
N ASN A 30 3.57 12.08 5.28
CA ASN A 30 2.56 12.80 4.48
C ASN A 30 1.79 11.92 3.51
N LEU A 31 1.87 10.59 3.65
CA LEU A 31 1.09 9.70 2.80
C LEU A 31 -0.40 9.90 3.05
N THR A 32 -1.16 9.94 1.96
CA THR A 32 -2.62 10.00 2.07
C THR A 32 -3.16 8.66 2.53
N LEU A 33 -4.43 8.62 2.96
CA LEU A 33 -5.06 7.37 3.36
C LEU A 33 -5.10 6.36 2.21
N VAL A 34 -5.32 6.84 0.99
CA VAL A 34 -5.31 5.97 -0.18
C VAL A 34 -3.94 5.35 -0.39
N GLU A 35 -2.89 6.16 -0.28
CA GLU A 35 -1.52 5.68 -0.43
C GLU A 35 -1.16 4.67 0.66
N GLN A 36 -1.57 4.93 1.89
CA GLN A 36 -1.35 3.99 3.00
C GLN A 36 -2.03 2.66 2.74
N LYS A 37 -3.28 2.69 2.25
CA LYS A 37 -4.00 1.45 1.93
C LYS A 37 -3.29 0.64 0.85
N VAL A 38 -2.80 1.30 -0.18
CA VAL A 38 -2.04 0.60 -1.21
C VAL A 38 -0.82 -0.08 -0.60
N CYS A 39 -0.11 0.60 0.29
CA CYS A 39 1.03 -0.01 1.00
C CYS A 39 0.61 -1.23 1.80
N PHE A 40 -0.55 -1.18 2.46
CA PHE A 40 -1.05 -2.31 3.24
C PHE A 40 -1.32 -3.52 2.36
N TYR A 41 -1.97 -3.30 1.21
CA TYR A 41 -2.21 -4.38 0.26
C TYR A 41 -0.91 -4.96 -0.29
N LEU A 42 0.07 -4.11 -0.56
CA LEU A 42 1.38 -4.57 -1.05
C LEU A 42 2.10 -5.40 0.01
N LYS A 43 2.00 -5.01 1.27
CA LYS A 43 2.57 -5.80 2.36
C LYS A 43 1.94 -7.19 2.43
N LEU A 44 0.64 -7.29 2.15
CA LEU A 44 -0.07 -8.55 2.14
C LEU A 44 0.11 -9.33 0.83
N LYS A 45 0.94 -8.84 -0.09
CA LYS A 45 1.26 -9.49 -1.36
C LYS A 45 0.10 -9.55 -2.33
N PHE A 46 -0.84 -8.61 -2.25
CA PHE A 46 -1.92 -8.51 -3.23
C PHE A 46 -1.37 -8.07 -4.57
N THR A 47 -1.86 -8.70 -5.64
CA THR A 47 -1.50 -8.28 -7.00
C THR A 47 -2.21 -6.96 -7.34
N THR A 48 -1.72 -6.30 -8.39
CA THR A 48 -2.36 -5.07 -8.87
C THR A 48 -3.84 -5.31 -9.18
N LYS A 49 -4.15 -6.44 -9.81
CA LYS A 49 -5.52 -6.80 -10.13
C LYS A 49 -6.37 -6.97 -8.87
N GLU A 50 -5.82 -7.65 -7.87
CA GLU A 50 -6.54 -7.86 -6.62
C GLU A 50 -6.81 -6.55 -5.89
N ILE A 51 -5.83 -5.66 -5.87
CA ILE A 51 -6.01 -4.34 -5.26
C ILE A 51 -7.10 -3.56 -5.99
N ALA A 52 -7.09 -3.62 -7.32
CA ALA A 52 -8.11 -2.94 -8.12
C ALA A 52 -9.51 -3.46 -7.80
N GLU A 53 -9.65 -4.77 -7.69
CA GLU A 53 -10.93 -5.38 -7.36
C GLU A 53 -11.41 -4.99 -5.95
N CYS A 54 -10.50 -4.96 -4.99
CA CYS A 54 -10.83 -4.63 -3.61
C CYS A 54 -11.21 -3.16 -3.43
N THR A 55 -10.71 -2.29 -4.28
CA THR A 55 -10.92 -0.85 -4.15
C THR A 55 -11.85 -0.26 -5.21
N PHE A 56 -12.43 -1.12 -6.06
CA PHE A 56 -13.39 -0.71 -7.10
C PHE A 56 -12.82 0.33 -8.07
N VAL A 57 -11.56 0.20 -8.42
CA VAL A 57 -10.93 1.05 -9.43
C VAL A 57 -10.28 0.17 -10.50
N SER A 58 -9.86 0.78 -11.61
CA SER A 58 -9.22 0.02 -12.69
C SER A 58 -7.81 -0.40 -12.31
N VAL A 59 -7.31 -1.43 -13.01
CA VAL A 59 -5.92 -1.85 -12.86
C VAL A 59 -4.97 -0.71 -13.20
N LYS A 60 -5.30 0.06 -14.25
CA LYS A 60 -4.48 1.20 -14.64
C LYS A 60 -4.40 2.25 -13.53
N ALA A 61 -5.50 2.50 -12.84
CA ALA A 61 -5.52 3.44 -11.72
C ALA A 61 -4.59 2.98 -10.60
N ILE A 62 -4.58 1.68 -10.30
CA ILE A 62 -3.68 1.14 -9.28
C ILE A 62 -2.22 1.25 -9.72
N GLN A 63 -1.93 0.96 -10.99
CA GLN A 63 -0.57 1.12 -11.50
C GLN A 63 -0.10 2.57 -11.36
N ASN A 64 -0.96 3.53 -11.66
CA ASN A 64 -0.64 4.93 -11.50
C ASN A 64 -0.38 5.29 -10.03
N ARG A 65 -1.19 4.75 -9.13
CA ARG A 65 -1.00 4.96 -7.69
C ARG A 65 0.31 4.36 -7.20
N LYS A 66 0.66 3.16 -7.69
CA LYS A 66 1.94 2.53 -7.36
C LYS A 66 3.12 3.38 -7.84
N ASN A 67 3.01 3.95 -9.06
CA ASN A 67 4.06 4.80 -9.59
C ASN A 67 4.24 6.07 -8.77
N ARG A 68 3.15 6.70 -8.35
CA ARG A 68 3.22 7.86 -7.47
C ARG A 68 3.81 7.49 -6.13
N LEU A 69 3.43 6.34 -5.61
CA LEU A 69 3.92 5.86 -4.32
C LEU A 69 5.42 5.64 -4.36
N ARG A 70 5.94 5.08 -5.45
CA ARG A 70 7.38 4.93 -5.63
C ARG A 70 8.10 6.28 -5.48
N LYS A 71 7.56 7.30 -6.12
CA LYS A 71 8.15 8.64 -6.06
C LYS A 71 8.09 9.21 -4.64
N ARG A 72 6.97 9.05 -3.98
CA ARG A 72 6.79 9.59 -2.63
C ARG A 72 7.66 8.88 -1.60
N LEU A 73 7.93 7.60 -1.81
CA LEU A 73 8.77 6.81 -0.91
C LEU A 73 10.22 6.75 -1.36
N TYR A 74 10.56 7.45 -2.45
CA TYR A 74 11.92 7.49 -2.99
C TYR A 74 12.45 6.11 -3.35
N ILE A 75 11.58 5.24 -3.88
CA ILE A 75 11.96 3.91 -4.33
C ILE A 75 12.51 4.03 -5.74
N GLU A 76 13.71 3.52 -5.97
CA GLU A 76 14.32 3.54 -7.29
C GLU A 76 13.54 2.68 -8.29
N THR A 77 13.61 3.05 -9.57
CA THR A 77 12.79 2.40 -10.59
C THR A 77 13.13 0.93 -10.82
N ASP A 78 14.35 0.52 -10.53
CA ASP A 78 14.78 -0.87 -10.68
C ASP A 78 14.52 -1.72 -9.44
N VAL A 79 14.00 -1.13 -8.38
CA VAL A 79 13.68 -1.86 -7.15
C VAL A 79 12.22 -2.31 -7.20
N ASP A 80 11.99 -3.58 -6.90
CA ASP A 80 10.63 -4.13 -6.80
C ASP A 80 9.94 -3.55 -5.57
N ILE A 81 8.76 -2.96 -5.76
CA ILE A 81 8.04 -2.30 -4.69
C ILE A 81 7.63 -3.29 -3.58
N TYR A 82 7.31 -4.55 -3.95
CA TYR A 82 6.97 -5.55 -2.95
C TYR A 82 8.16 -5.87 -2.05
N ILE A 83 9.34 -5.98 -2.63
CA ILE A 83 10.55 -6.25 -1.88
C ILE A 83 10.87 -5.08 -0.96
N TRP A 84 10.75 -3.86 -1.49
CA TRP A 84 11.00 -2.66 -0.69
C TRP A 84 10.06 -2.58 0.52
N ILE A 85 8.77 -2.83 0.28
CA ILE A 85 7.75 -2.82 1.33
C ILE A 85 8.04 -3.90 2.37
N ASP A 86 8.48 -5.06 1.92
CA ASP A 86 8.75 -6.19 2.80
C ASP A 86 9.94 -5.94 3.72
N GLN A 87 10.90 -5.16 3.24
CA GLN A 87 12.10 -4.85 4.01
C GLN A 87 11.93 -3.66 4.94
N LEU A 88 10.81 -3.00 4.86
CA LEU A 88 10.52 -1.87 5.72
C LEU A 88 10.29 -2.31 7.20
#